data_b594f3ffa11b26b0d4c981655aac1a4d
#
_entry.id   b594f3ffa11b26b0d4c981655aac1a4d
#
_cell.length_a   1.000
_cell.length_b   1.000
_cell.length_c   1.000
_cell.angle_alpha   90.00
_cell.angle_beta   90.00
_cell.angle_gamma   90.00
#
_symmetry.space_group_name_H-M   'P 1'
#
loop_
_entity.id
_entity.type
_entity.pdbx_description
1 polymer ?
#
loop_
_entity_poly.entity_id
_entity_poly.type
_entity_poly.pdbx_seq_one_letter_code
_entity_poly.pdbx_strand_id
1 'polypeptide(L)'
;MKILIPSTYSGPVPVTDDAQVVLVDGRRPVPAEHLDAEVLVVWGQPDDVLKDAARRMTRLQLVQGLAAGPDNVVAAGFADDVRLASGVGLHDGPVAEHALALTLALVRMLPLAMRQQREHLWDDELGGAMLERAHDGRVITLDGANVTIWGFGSIASRLAPLLRAMGAWVTGVARSAGPRHGFDVVDEDALGSVLAETDVLIMVLPRHHSTHSALNAERLAQLKPSALVVNVGRGTTVDEDALLAAVRSGRVAGAALDVTVVEPLPPSSPLWDEPNVLITPHVASGRPQQADRLIEHNVAALRGEGDLLNLLAR
;
A
#
# COMPACT_ATOMS: atom_id res chain seq x y z
N MET A 1 33.05 -7.00 -2.66
CA MET A 1 31.83 -6.55 -1.94
C MET A 1 31.03 -7.76 -1.47
N LYS A 2 30.52 -7.75 -0.24
CA LYS A 2 29.70 -8.83 0.31
C LYS A 2 28.26 -8.34 0.49
N ILE A 3 27.29 -9.09 -0.07
CA ILE A 3 25.87 -8.76 -0.06
C ILE A 3 25.12 -9.84 0.74
N LEU A 4 24.37 -9.45 1.76
CA LEU A 4 23.52 -10.37 2.51
C LEU A 4 22.09 -10.31 1.99
N ILE A 5 21.53 -11.45 1.66
CA ILE A 5 20.13 -11.62 1.25
C ILE A 5 19.43 -12.51 2.28
N PRO A 6 18.28 -12.08 2.84
CA PRO A 6 17.57 -12.88 3.82
C PRO A 6 16.85 -14.06 3.18
N SER A 7 16.80 -15.20 3.87
CA SER A 7 16.05 -16.40 3.45
C SER A 7 14.53 -16.18 3.35
N THR A 8 14.02 -15.10 3.91
CA THR A 8 12.63 -14.63 3.76
C THR A 8 12.33 -14.12 2.35
N TYR A 9 13.36 -13.78 1.57
CA TYR A 9 13.25 -13.44 0.16
C TYR A 9 13.42 -14.70 -0.71
N SER A 10 12.41 -15.05 -1.48
CA SER A 10 12.38 -16.24 -2.35
C SER A 10 12.46 -15.91 -3.86
N GLY A 11 12.81 -14.66 -4.20
CA GLY A 11 12.97 -14.24 -5.59
C GLY A 11 14.33 -14.61 -6.18
N PRO A 12 14.58 -14.23 -7.45
CA PRO A 12 15.88 -14.42 -8.09
C PRO A 12 17.00 -13.76 -7.29
N VAL A 13 18.14 -14.45 -7.19
CA VAL A 13 19.33 -13.91 -6.56
C VAL A 13 20.04 -12.99 -7.58
N PRO A 14 20.45 -11.77 -7.19
CA PRO A 14 21.13 -10.86 -8.09
C PRO A 14 22.44 -11.46 -8.58
N VAL A 15 22.73 -11.27 -9.86
CA VAL A 15 24.00 -11.65 -10.48
C VAL A 15 24.88 -10.41 -10.55
N THR A 16 25.93 -10.39 -9.78
CA THR A 16 26.85 -9.25 -9.72
C THR A 16 28.28 -9.74 -9.91
N ASP A 17 28.97 -9.22 -10.90
CA ASP A 17 30.40 -9.48 -11.08
C ASP A 17 31.17 -8.94 -9.84
N ASP A 18 32.12 -9.71 -9.34
CA ASP A 18 32.96 -9.36 -8.20
C ASP A 18 32.24 -9.09 -6.84
N ALA A 19 31.01 -9.55 -6.66
CA ALA A 19 30.36 -9.51 -5.37
C ALA A 19 30.01 -10.92 -4.85
N GLN A 20 30.31 -11.16 -3.59
CA GLN A 20 29.92 -12.37 -2.88
C GLN A 20 28.49 -12.21 -2.35
N VAL A 21 27.53 -12.93 -2.91
CA VAL A 21 26.18 -13.00 -2.38
C VAL A 21 26.10 -14.12 -1.34
N VAL A 22 25.61 -13.80 -0.15
CA VAL A 22 25.46 -14.74 0.96
C VAL A 22 23.99 -14.76 1.40
N LEU A 23 23.39 -15.94 1.43
CA LEU A 23 22.05 -16.13 2.00
C LEU A 23 22.16 -16.30 3.50
N VAL A 24 21.40 -15.53 4.26
CA VAL A 24 21.36 -15.58 5.73
C VAL A 24 19.94 -15.85 6.22
N ASP A 25 19.80 -16.45 7.41
CA ASP A 25 18.48 -16.60 8.03
C ASP A 25 17.93 -15.22 8.41
N GLY A 26 16.93 -14.75 7.66
CA GLY A 26 16.31 -13.44 7.90
C GLY A 26 15.54 -13.32 9.23
N ARG A 27 15.35 -14.40 9.97
CA ARG A 27 14.64 -14.41 11.26
C ARG A 27 15.58 -14.41 12.46
N ARG A 28 16.89 -14.40 12.23
CA ARG A 28 17.94 -14.45 13.26
C ARG A 28 18.94 -13.32 13.07
N PRO A 29 19.65 -12.92 14.14
CA PRO A 29 20.77 -11.99 14.04
C PRO A 29 21.80 -12.45 13.00
N VAL A 30 22.42 -11.50 12.32
CA VAL A 30 23.46 -11.77 11.33
C VAL A 30 24.61 -12.51 12.00
N PRO A 31 25.05 -13.69 11.47
CA PRO A 31 26.21 -14.45 12.00
C PRO A 31 27.48 -13.60 12.03
N ALA A 32 28.36 -13.87 13.02
CA ALA A 32 29.56 -13.06 13.25
C ALA A 32 30.51 -13.00 12.03
N GLU A 33 30.59 -14.09 11.26
CA GLU A 33 31.40 -14.22 10.04
C GLU A 33 30.89 -13.40 8.85
N HIS A 34 29.70 -12.78 8.98
CA HIS A 34 29.09 -11.96 7.92
C HIS A 34 28.85 -10.50 8.34
N LEU A 35 29.31 -10.08 9.52
CA LEU A 35 29.16 -8.69 10.00
C LEU A 35 29.99 -7.69 9.20
N ASP A 36 30.94 -8.17 8.40
CA ASP A 36 31.78 -7.37 7.51
C ASP A 36 31.10 -7.06 6.16
N ALA A 37 29.84 -7.46 5.96
CA ALA A 37 29.14 -7.21 4.73
C ALA A 37 28.87 -5.71 4.50
N GLU A 38 28.88 -5.32 3.23
CA GLU A 38 28.76 -3.93 2.80
C GLU A 38 27.34 -3.60 2.33
N VAL A 39 26.54 -4.62 1.97
CA VAL A 39 25.14 -4.47 1.54
C VAL A 39 24.26 -5.44 2.32
N LEU A 40 23.17 -4.91 2.89
CA LEU A 40 22.13 -5.69 3.55
C LEU A 40 20.81 -5.52 2.79
N VAL A 41 20.27 -6.61 2.26
CA VAL A 41 18.92 -6.64 1.70
C VAL A 41 17.92 -6.92 2.81
N VAL A 42 16.82 -6.15 2.83
CA VAL A 42 15.78 -6.23 3.86
C VAL A 42 14.44 -6.63 3.25
N TRP A 43 13.93 -7.80 3.67
CA TRP A 43 12.61 -8.31 3.31
C TRP A 43 12.06 -9.25 4.40
N GLY A 44 11.10 -8.78 5.19
CA GLY A 44 10.43 -9.60 6.19
C GLY A 44 11.27 -9.97 7.43
N GLN A 45 12.40 -9.31 7.66
CA GLN A 45 13.13 -9.45 8.91
C GLN A 45 12.37 -8.78 10.06
N PRO A 46 12.35 -9.38 11.27
CA PRO A 46 11.84 -8.74 12.49
C PRO A 46 12.61 -7.47 12.86
N ASP A 47 11.95 -6.54 13.52
CA ASP A 47 12.52 -5.24 13.90
C ASP A 47 13.73 -5.37 14.83
N ASP A 48 13.73 -6.33 15.74
CA ASP A 48 14.86 -6.60 16.65
C ASP A 48 16.08 -7.12 15.90
N VAL A 49 15.89 -7.93 14.86
CA VAL A 49 16.97 -8.41 13.97
C VAL A 49 17.56 -7.24 13.19
N LEU A 50 16.74 -6.33 12.68
CA LEU A 50 17.22 -5.15 11.96
C LEU A 50 17.98 -4.19 12.91
N LYS A 51 17.48 -3.96 14.11
CA LYS A 51 18.17 -3.15 15.14
C LYS A 51 19.49 -3.78 15.58
N ASP A 52 19.57 -5.12 15.66
CA ASP A 52 20.83 -5.81 15.94
C ASP A 52 21.82 -5.63 14.79
N ALA A 53 21.39 -5.79 13.54
CA ALA A 53 22.21 -5.56 12.36
C ALA A 53 22.74 -4.11 12.31
N ALA A 54 21.88 -3.12 12.58
CA ALA A 54 22.27 -1.70 12.62
C ALA A 54 23.39 -1.39 13.63
N ARG A 55 23.41 -2.08 14.78
CA ARG A 55 24.44 -1.92 15.81
C ARG A 55 25.76 -2.63 15.49
N ARG A 56 25.69 -3.80 14.82
CA ARG A 56 26.83 -4.72 14.70
C ARG A 56 27.53 -4.66 13.36
N MET A 57 26.85 -4.27 12.29
CA MET A 57 27.41 -4.24 10.94
C MET A 57 28.04 -2.88 10.64
N THR A 58 29.30 -2.72 11.03
CA THR A 58 30.03 -1.43 10.95
C THR A 58 30.61 -1.14 9.57
N ARG A 59 30.50 -2.04 8.60
CA ARG A 59 31.00 -1.87 7.22
C ARG A 59 29.89 -1.67 6.19
N LEU A 60 28.63 -1.57 6.64
CA LEU A 60 27.50 -1.33 5.74
C LEU A 60 27.70 0.00 4.97
N GLN A 61 27.42 -0.07 3.68
CA GLN A 61 27.34 1.08 2.77
C GLN A 61 25.90 1.30 2.26
N LEU A 62 25.13 0.20 2.16
CA LEU A 62 23.75 0.24 1.68
C LEU A 62 22.89 -0.74 2.45
N VAL A 63 21.71 -0.28 2.85
CA VAL A 63 20.57 -1.12 3.23
C VAL A 63 19.49 -0.98 2.14
N GLN A 64 19.26 -2.07 1.41
CA GLN A 64 18.27 -2.14 0.35
C GLN A 64 16.99 -2.77 0.88
N GLY A 65 16.02 -1.96 1.27
CA GLY A 65 14.65 -2.44 1.55
C GLY A 65 13.95 -2.89 0.27
N LEU A 66 13.25 -4.01 0.32
CA LEU A 66 12.42 -4.48 -0.80
C LEU A 66 10.94 -4.10 -0.64
N ALA A 67 10.50 -3.62 0.52
CA ALA A 67 9.18 -3.02 0.70
C ALA A 67 9.14 -1.61 0.11
N ALA A 68 7.97 -1.21 -0.43
CA ALA A 68 7.77 0.16 -0.92
C ALA A 68 7.82 1.18 0.23
N GLY A 69 7.24 0.85 1.38
CA GLY A 69 7.36 1.66 2.60
C GLY A 69 8.63 1.29 3.37
N PRO A 70 9.49 2.28 3.71
CA PRO A 70 10.77 2.06 4.37
C PRO A 70 10.68 2.03 5.91
N ASP A 71 9.48 1.93 6.47
CA ASP A 71 9.19 2.17 7.89
C ASP A 71 10.14 1.41 8.83
N ASN A 72 10.33 0.11 8.63
CA ASN A 72 11.17 -0.75 9.45
C ASN A 72 12.68 -0.47 9.26
N VAL A 73 13.10 -0.16 8.03
CA VAL A 73 14.50 0.18 7.71
C VAL A 73 14.90 1.48 8.41
N VAL A 74 14.02 2.50 8.36
CA VAL A 74 14.25 3.79 9.02
C VAL A 74 14.24 3.62 10.55
N ALA A 75 13.29 2.85 11.09
CA ALA A 75 13.16 2.61 12.53
C ALA A 75 14.29 1.75 13.13
N ALA A 76 15.06 1.05 12.30
CA ALA A 76 16.18 0.22 12.77
C ALA A 76 17.37 1.03 13.30
N GLY A 77 17.53 2.28 12.87
CA GLY A 77 18.58 3.18 13.38
C GLY A 77 19.97 2.89 12.81
N PHE A 78 20.09 2.58 11.53
CA PHE A 78 21.38 2.47 10.84
C PHE A 78 22.15 3.79 10.90
N ALA A 79 23.48 3.72 10.92
CA ALA A 79 24.38 4.88 11.01
C ALA A 79 24.14 5.86 9.83
N ASP A 80 24.45 7.15 10.05
CA ASP A 80 24.10 8.23 9.10
C ASP A 80 24.85 8.14 7.77
N ASP A 81 26.00 7.50 7.73
CA ASP A 81 26.80 7.26 6.54
C ASP A 81 26.31 6.06 5.71
N VAL A 82 25.43 5.23 6.26
CA VAL A 82 24.81 4.11 5.54
C VAL A 82 23.66 4.62 4.67
N ARG A 83 23.72 4.37 3.39
CA ARG A 83 22.63 4.72 2.45
C ARG A 83 21.46 3.78 2.65
N LEU A 84 20.24 4.35 2.73
CA LEU A 84 19.00 3.58 2.85
C LEU A 84 18.21 3.72 1.55
N ALA A 85 17.83 2.62 0.95
CA ALA A 85 16.98 2.60 -0.25
C ALA A 85 15.73 1.75 -0.03
N SER A 86 14.61 2.14 -0.65
CA SER A 86 13.33 1.43 -0.57
C SER A 86 13.07 0.56 -1.80
N GLY A 87 12.02 -0.27 -1.73
CA GLY A 87 11.53 -1.11 -2.83
C GLY A 87 10.40 -0.48 -3.64
N VAL A 88 10.35 0.85 -3.76
CA VAL A 88 9.38 1.55 -4.61
C VAL A 88 9.48 1.01 -6.04
N GLY A 89 8.33 0.71 -6.65
CA GLY A 89 8.25 0.10 -7.98
C GLY A 89 8.15 -1.43 -7.98
N LEU A 90 8.63 -2.11 -6.93
CA LEU A 90 8.65 -3.58 -6.87
C LEU A 90 7.27 -4.22 -6.62
N HIS A 91 6.29 -3.43 -6.19
CA HIS A 91 4.96 -3.90 -5.78
C HIS A 91 3.81 -3.24 -6.56
N ASP A 92 4.11 -2.36 -7.48
CA ASP A 92 3.09 -1.50 -8.12
C ASP A 92 1.99 -2.29 -8.82
N GLY A 93 2.35 -3.36 -9.53
CA GLY A 93 1.39 -4.24 -10.21
C GLY A 93 0.46 -4.94 -9.22
N PRO A 94 0.97 -5.79 -8.31
CA PRO A 94 0.15 -6.51 -7.33
C PRO A 94 -0.73 -5.60 -6.48
N VAL A 95 -0.21 -4.45 -6.02
CA VAL A 95 -1.02 -3.51 -5.21
C VAL A 95 -2.11 -2.85 -6.04
N ALA A 96 -1.83 -2.49 -7.31
CA ALA A 96 -2.85 -1.96 -8.20
C ALA A 96 -3.96 -3.00 -8.49
N GLU A 97 -3.60 -4.26 -8.74
CA GLU A 97 -4.53 -5.38 -8.92
C GLU A 97 -5.39 -5.59 -7.68
N HIS A 98 -4.78 -5.60 -6.49
CA HIS A 98 -5.50 -5.80 -5.24
C HIS A 98 -6.45 -4.63 -4.93
N ALA A 99 -6.00 -3.39 -5.12
CA ALA A 99 -6.83 -2.20 -4.98
C ALA A 99 -8.04 -2.23 -5.92
N LEU A 100 -7.84 -2.65 -7.18
CA LEU A 100 -8.93 -2.85 -8.13
C LEU A 100 -9.88 -3.96 -7.68
N ALA A 101 -9.35 -5.10 -7.21
CA ALA A 101 -10.15 -6.22 -6.71
C ALA A 101 -11.03 -5.81 -5.53
N LEU A 102 -10.47 -5.09 -4.54
CA LEU A 102 -11.21 -4.56 -3.40
C LEU A 102 -12.28 -3.54 -3.84
N THR A 103 -11.92 -2.65 -4.78
CA THR A 103 -12.86 -1.68 -5.35
C THR A 103 -14.04 -2.40 -6.02
N LEU A 104 -13.76 -3.36 -6.88
CA LEU A 104 -14.80 -4.14 -7.56
C LEU A 104 -15.64 -4.96 -6.57
N ALA A 105 -15.03 -5.54 -5.54
CA ALA A 105 -15.75 -6.27 -4.51
C ALA A 105 -16.79 -5.40 -3.80
N LEU A 106 -16.44 -4.16 -3.46
CA LEU A 106 -17.39 -3.21 -2.85
C LEU A 106 -18.47 -2.75 -3.84
N VAL A 107 -18.06 -2.30 -5.03
CA VAL A 107 -18.97 -1.82 -6.09
C VAL A 107 -19.97 -2.91 -6.48
N ARG A 108 -19.54 -4.18 -6.57
CA ARG A 108 -20.39 -5.32 -6.91
C ARG A 108 -21.04 -5.97 -5.69
N MET A 109 -20.96 -5.35 -4.51
CA MET A 109 -21.57 -5.83 -3.25
C MET A 109 -21.21 -7.29 -2.91
N LEU A 110 -19.99 -7.75 -3.28
CA LEU A 110 -19.58 -9.14 -3.05
C LEU A 110 -19.60 -9.55 -1.57
N PRO A 111 -19.25 -8.70 -0.58
CA PRO A 111 -19.36 -9.06 0.85
C PRO A 111 -20.79 -9.42 1.24
N LEU A 112 -21.80 -8.70 0.73
CA LEU A 112 -23.22 -8.99 0.96
C LEU A 112 -23.62 -10.29 0.25
N ALA A 113 -23.26 -10.44 -1.02
CA ALA A 113 -23.55 -11.66 -1.79
C ALA A 113 -22.97 -12.92 -1.11
N MET A 114 -21.75 -12.84 -0.58
CA MET A 114 -21.11 -13.95 0.13
C MET A 114 -21.81 -14.32 1.45
N ARG A 115 -22.41 -13.34 2.16
CA ARG A 115 -23.24 -13.63 3.35
C ARG A 115 -24.52 -14.34 2.94
N GLN A 116 -25.24 -13.81 1.95
CA GLN A 116 -26.48 -14.39 1.47
C GLN A 116 -26.28 -15.80 0.92
N GLN A 117 -25.14 -16.05 0.23
CA GLN A 117 -24.77 -17.41 -0.20
C GLN A 117 -24.66 -18.38 0.97
N ARG A 118 -24.09 -17.96 2.12
CA ARG A 118 -23.98 -18.82 3.32
C ARG A 118 -25.33 -19.09 3.97
N GLU A 119 -26.27 -18.16 3.83
CA GLU A 119 -27.63 -18.26 4.34
C GLU A 119 -28.59 -18.95 3.35
N HIS A 120 -28.10 -19.37 2.16
CA HIS A 120 -28.85 -19.95 1.06
C HIS A 120 -29.98 -19.03 0.56
N LEU A 121 -29.74 -17.71 0.60
CA LEU A 121 -30.66 -16.70 0.12
C LEU A 121 -30.31 -16.27 -1.31
N TRP A 122 -31.31 -16.36 -2.20
CA TRP A 122 -31.26 -15.74 -3.51
C TRP A 122 -31.92 -14.36 -3.40
N ASP A 123 -31.15 -13.29 -3.37
CA ASP A 123 -31.62 -11.93 -3.20
C ASP A 123 -31.61 -11.21 -4.56
N ASP A 124 -32.80 -10.98 -5.12
CA ASP A 124 -32.96 -10.31 -6.41
C ASP A 124 -32.58 -8.80 -6.32
N GLU A 125 -32.60 -8.20 -5.13
CA GLU A 125 -32.20 -6.80 -4.92
C GLU A 125 -30.70 -6.59 -5.14
N LEU A 126 -29.88 -7.61 -4.89
CA LEU A 126 -28.45 -7.59 -5.27
C LEU A 126 -28.26 -7.58 -6.79
N GLY A 127 -29.23 -8.10 -7.50
CA GLY A 127 -29.21 -8.22 -8.96
C GLY A 127 -29.06 -6.88 -9.67
N GLY A 128 -29.47 -5.77 -9.07
CA GLY A 128 -29.21 -4.38 -9.48
C GLY A 128 -29.35 -4.06 -10.97
N ALA A 129 -29.62 -5.08 -11.79
CA ALA A 129 -29.55 -5.04 -13.25
C ALA A 129 -30.49 -4.00 -13.89
N MET A 130 -31.42 -3.48 -13.11
CA MET A 130 -32.39 -2.48 -13.53
C MET A 130 -32.17 -1.11 -12.87
N LEU A 131 -31.13 -0.98 -12.02
CA LEU A 131 -30.84 0.26 -11.28
C LEU A 131 -29.56 0.87 -11.79
N GLU A 132 -29.51 2.18 -11.89
CA GLU A 132 -28.25 2.92 -12.13
C GLU A 132 -27.36 2.94 -10.88
N ARG A 133 -27.98 2.93 -9.69
CA ARG A 133 -27.32 2.89 -8.38
C ARG A 133 -28.09 1.96 -7.44
N ALA A 134 -27.42 1.43 -6.43
CA ALA A 134 -28.08 0.69 -5.36
C ALA A 134 -29.04 1.59 -4.56
N HIS A 135 -29.94 0.99 -3.74
CA HIS A 135 -30.94 1.73 -2.96
C HIS A 135 -30.34 2.76 -1.99
N ASP A 136 -29.11 2.56 -1.53
CA ASP A 136 -28.37 3.51 -0.69
C ASP A 136 -27.58 4.55 -1.49
N GLY A 137 -27.75 4.57 -2.82
CA GLY A 137 -27.14 5.53 -3.73
C GLY A 137 -25.72 5.19 -4.17
N ARG A 138 -25.10 4.10 -3.64
CA ARG A 138 -23.77 3.70 -4.07
C ARG A 138 -23.74 3.27 -5.53
N VAL A 139 -22.60 3.45 -6.18
CA VAL A 139 -22.38 2.94 -7.54
C VAL A 139 -22.35 1.40 -7.54
N ILE A 140 -22.93 0.80 -8.56
CA ILE A 140 -22.94 -0.65 -8.80
C ILE A 140 -22.08 -1.05 -10.00
N THR A 141 -21.50 -0.07 -10.65
CA THR A 141 -20.53 -0.22 -11.74
C THR A 141 -19.49 0.90 -11.63
N LEU A 142 -18.31 0.70 -12.20
CA LEU A 142 -17.31 1.75 -12.34
C LEU A 142 -17.57 2.66 -13.54
N ASP A 143 -18.44 2.25 -14.47
CA ASP A 143 -18.80 3.07 -15.62
C ASP A 143 -19.54 4.34 -15.15
N GLY A 144 -18.95 5.51 -15.47
CA GLY A 144 -19.42 6.82 -15.03
C GLY A 144 -19.18 7.14 -13.54
N ALA A 145 -18.51 6.27 -12.77
CA ALA A 145 -18.20 6.54 -11.37
C ALA A 145 -17.03 7.54 -11.22
N ASN A 146 -17.13 8.46 -10.25
CA ASN A 146 -16.03 9.33 -9.85
C ASN A 146 -15.11 8.61 -8.86
N VAL A 147 -13.91 8.26 -9.30
CA VAL A 147 -12.91 7.58 -8.48
C VAL A 147 -11.77 8.54 -8.15
N THR A 148 -11.54 8.74 -6.85
CA THR A 148 -10.42 9.54 -6.35
C THR A 148 -9.31 8.63 -5.84
N ILE A 149 -8.08 8.81 -6.33
CA ILE A 149 -6.90 8.11 -5.82
C ILE A 149 -6.08 9.10 -4.99
N TRP A 150 -6.09 8.94 -3.67
CA TRP A 150 -5.31 9.77 -2.77
C TRP A 150 -3.95 9.13 -2.47
N GLY A 151 -2.90 9.78 -2.98
CA GLY A 151 -1.55 9.25 -3.11
C GLY A 151 -1.25 8.86 -4.55
N PHE A 152 -1.04 9.86 -5.44
CA PHE A 152 -0.84 9.61 -6.87
C PHE A 152 0.64 9.41 -7.22
N GLY A 153 1.19 8.26 -6.79
CA GLY A 153 2.55 7.78 -7.08
C GLY A 153 2.58 6.64 -8.10
N SER A 154 3.62 5.80 -8.03
CA SER A 154 3.86 4.68 -8.97
C SER A 154 2.73 3.64 -8.99
N ILE A 155 2.18 3.28 -7.83
CA ILE A 155 1.02 2.36 -7.74
C ILE A 155 -0.20 2.98 -8.42
N ALA A 156 -0.51 4.25 -8.11
CA ALA A 156 -1.65 4.94 -8.72
C ALA A 156 -1.50 5.06 -10.24
N SER A 157 -0.28 5.26 -10.75
CA SER A 157 -0.02 5.31 -12.19
C SER A 157 -0.33 3.99 -12.91
N ARG A 158 -0.29 2.86 -12.19
CA ARG A 158 -0.71 1.53 -12.70
C ARG A 158 -2.21 1.31 -12.54
N LEU A 159 -2.79 1.76 -11.44
CA LEU A 159 -4.21 1.56 -11.13
C LEU A 159 -5.14 2.44 -11.97
N ALA A 160 -4.80 3.72 -12.12
CA ALA A 160 -5.66 4.70 -12.78
C ALA A 160 -6.05 4.33 -14.23
N PRO A 161 -5.14 3.80 -15.09
CA PRO A 161 -5.53 3.31 -16.42
C PRO A 161 -6.53 2.15 -16.39
N LEU A 162 -6.45 1.25 -15.40
CA LEU A 162 -7.37 0.12 -15.24
C LEU A 162 -8.78 0.61 -14.89
N LEU A 163 -8.88 1.54 -13.94
CA LEU A 163 -10.14 2.16 -13.56
C LEU A 163 -10.78 2.93 -14.73
N ARG A 164 -9.98 3.70 -15.47
CA ARG A 164 -10.44 4.41 -16.66
C ARG A 164 -10.88 3.46 -17.78
N ALA A 165 -10.22 2.33 -17.96
CA ALA A 165 -10.64 1.30 -18.93
C ALA A 165 -11.97 0.66 -18.57
N MET A 166 -12.39 0.73 -17.30
CA MET A 166 -13.70 0.32 -16.81
C MET A 166 -14.75 1.45 -16.83
N GLY A 167 -14.44 2.58 -17.45
CA GLY A 167 -15.38 3.71 -17.62
C GLY A 167 -15.38 4.73 -16.48
N ALA A 168 -14.50 4.61 -15.48
CA ALA A 168 -14.45 5.55 -14.35
C ALA A 168 -13.81 6.89 -14.74
N TRP A 169 -14.29 7.97 -14.14
CA TRP A 169 -13.62 9.27 -14.09
C TRP A 169 -12.63 9.27 -12.94
N VAL A 170 -11.35 9.37 -13.26
CA VAL A 170 -10.27 9.23 -12.25
C VAL A 170 -9.60 10.56 -11.99
N THR A 171 -9.62 11.00 -10.73
CA THR A 171 -8.89 12.17 -10.22
C THR A 171 -7.82 11.72 -9.23
N GLY A 172 -6.60 12.17 -9.40
CA GLY A 172 -5.52 11.96 -8.45
C GLY A 172 -5.43 13.07 -7.41
N VAL A 173 -5.01 12.74 -6.18
CA VAL A 173 -4.63 13.72 -5.15
C VAL A 173 -3.20 13.44 -4.70
N ALA A 174 -2.36 14.48 -4.66
CA ALA A 174 -0.96 14.38 -4.24
C ALA A 174 -0.49 15.69 -3.61
N ARG A 175 0.76 15.71 -3.10
CA ARG A 175 1.39 16.91 -2.51
C ARG A 175 1.53 18.10 -3.47
N SER A 176 1.47 17.88 -4.76
CA SER A 176 1.54 18.94 -5.78
C SER A 176 0.56 18.62 -6.89
N ALA A 177 -0.12 19.66 -7.38
CA ALA A 177 -1.02 19.56 -8.52
C ALA A 177 -0.24 19.45 -9.85
N GLY A 178 -0.94 19.02 -10.88
CA GLY A 178 -0.45 18.93 -12.25
C GLY A 178 -0.69 17.56 -12.89
N PRO A 179 -0.77 17.47 -14.22
CA PRO A 179 -1.05 16.24 -14.92
C PRO A 179 0.06 15.20 -14.69
N ARG A 180 -0.33 13.95 -14.39
CA ARG A 180 0.60 12.83 -14.23
C ARG A 180 0.08 11.62 -15.00
N HIS A 181 0.91 11.07 -15.88
CA HIS A 181 0.57 9.87 -16.67
C HIS A 181 -0.78 9.98 -17.42
N GLY A 182 -1.17 11.21 -17.85
CA GLY A 182 -2.43 11.46 -18.57
C GLY A 182 -3.67 11.51 -17.67
N PHE A 183 -3.49 11.75 -16.37
CA PHE A 183 -4.56 11.97 -15.38
C PHE A 183 -4.41 13.34 -14.72
N ASP A 184 -5.56 13.92 -14.36
CA ASP A 184 -5.59 15.16 -13.57
C ASP A 184 -5.26 14.83 -12.12
N VAL A 185 -4.25 15.54 -11.58
CA VAL A 185 -3.85 15.41 -10.18
C VAL A 185 -3.93 16.79 -9.54
N VAL A 186 -4.68 16.87 -8.46
CA VAL A 186 -4.82 18.07 -7.62
C VAL A 186 -3.96 17.95 -6.37
N ASP A 187 -3.71 19.07 -5.70
CA ASP A 187 -3.10 19.10 -4.39
C ASP A 187 -4.13 18.94 -3.25
N GLU A 188 -3.64 18.93 -2.02
CA GLU A 188 -4.50 18.76 -0.84
C GLU A 188 -5.41 19.96 -0.57
N ASP A 189 -5.14 21.13 -1.12
CA ASP A 189 -6.00 22.31 -0.97
C ASP A 189 -7.34 22.12 -1.69
N ALA A 190 -7.33 21.38 -2.81
CA ALA A 190 -8.52 21.03 -3.57
C ALA A 190 -9.24 19.77 -3.05
N LEU A 191 -8.67 19.06 -2.05
CA LEU A 191 -9.17 17.75 -1.60
C LEU A 191 -10.65 17.79 -1.20
N GLY A 192 -11.09 18.80 -0.44
CA GLY A 192 -12.47 18.88 0.02
C GLY A 192 -13.50 18.91 -1.11
N SER A 193 -13.23 19.66 -2.18
CA SER A 193 -14.10 19.71 -3.35
C SER A 193 -14.12 18.39 -4.13
N VAL A 194 -13.00 17.70 -4.19
CA VAL A 194 -12.91 16.38 -4.84
C VAL A 194 -13.66 15.32 -4.04
N LEU A 195 -13.52 15.30 -2.71
CA LEU A 195 -14.22 14.35 -1.84
C LEU A 195 -15.75 14.47 -1.97
N ALA A 196 -16.28 15.68 -2.11
CA ALA A 196 -17.72 15.92 -2.26
C ALA A 196 -18.33 15.26 -3.51
N GLU A 197 -17.52 15.04 -4.55
CA GLU A 197 -17.94 14.41 -5.81
C GLU A 197 -17.57 12.91 -5.90
N THR A 198 -16.80 12.41 -4.92
CA THR A 198 -16.21 11.07 -4.95
C THR A 198 -17.26 9.97 -4.70
N ASP A 199 -17.32 9.01 -5.59
CA ASP A 199 -18.07 7.75 -5.41
C ASP A 199 -17.20 6.65 -4.80
N VAL A 200 -15.91 6.60 -5.16
CA VAL A 200 -14.94 5.65 -4.59
C VAL A 200 -13.65 6.39 -4.27
N LEU A 201 -13.26 6.38 -3.00
CA LEU A 201 -11.96 6.90 -2.53
C LEU A 201 -10.98 5.75 -2.36
N ILE A 202 -9.88 5.76 -3.09
CA ILE A 202 -8.78 4.78 -2.97
C ILE A 202 -7.58 5.47 -2.35
N MET A 203 -7.16 5.01 -1.17
CA MET A 203 -6.02 5.56 -0.43
C MET A 203 -4.77 4.72 -0.66
N VAL A 204 -3.71 5.38 -1.15
CA VAL A 204 -2.38 4.80 -1.42
C VAL A 204 -1.31 5.69 -0.76
N LEU A 205 -1.65 6.24 0.41
CA LEU A 205 -0.76 7.14 1.14
C LEU A 205 0.32 6.36 1.92
N PRO A 206 1.58 6.83 1.91
CA PRO A 206 2.63 6.28 2.78
C PRO A 206 2.40 6.72 4.24
N ARG A 207 3.06 6.02 5.18
CA ARG A 207 3.15 6.48 6.57
C ARG A 207 4.07 7.70 6.65
N HIS A 208 3.53 8.80 7.12
CA HIS A 208 4.26 10.03 7.42
C HIS A 208 3.48 10.82 8.48
N HIS A 209 4.13 11.72 9.22
CA HIS A 209 3.42 12.52 10.22
C HIS A 209 2.30 13.37 9.58
N SER A 210 2.49 13.89 8.38
CA SER A 210 1.47 14.67 7.65
C SER A 210 0.33 13.82 7.08
N THR A 211 0.48 12.50 6.99
CA THR A 211 -0.56 11.59 6.51
C THR A 211 -1.23 10.79 7.63
N HIS A 212 -0.81 10.99 8.88
CA HIS A 212 -1.46 10.37 10.02
C HIS A 212 -2.90 10.86 10.16
N SER A 213 -3.84 9.91 10.23
CA SER A 213 -5.30 10.19 10.24
C SER A 213 -5.71 11.19 9.15
N ALA A 214 -5.08 11.06 7.95
CA ALA A 214 -5.41 11.91 6.82
C ALA A 214 -6.91 11.83 6.49
N LEU A 215 -7.52 10.63 6.53
CA LEU A 215 -8.96 10.44 6.44
C LEU A 215 -9.53 10.40 7.86
N ASN A 216 -9.83 11.55 8.41
CA ASN A 216 -10.45 11.76 9.73
C ASN A 216 -11.96 11.99 9.62
N ALA A 217 -12.63 12.22 10.76
CA ALA A 217 -14.08 12.44 10.81
C ALA A 217 -14.55 13.62 9.93
N GLU A 218 -13.78 14.72 9.88
CA GLU A 218 -14.10 15.88 9.05
C GLU A 218 -14.09 15.55 7.57
N ARG A 219 -13.05 14.86 7.08
CA ARG A 219 -12.93 14.46 5.67
C ARG A 219 -13.91 13.34 5.30
N LEU A 220 -14.19 12.42 6.20
CA LEU A 220 -15.29 11.46 6.03
C LEU A 220 -16.65 12.16 5.87
N ALA A 221 -16.88 13.26 6.60
CA ALA A 221 -18.08 14.05 6.47
C ALA A 221 -18.18 14.85 5.14
N GLN A 222 -17.10 15.01 4.40
CA GLN A 222 -17.09 15.63 3.07
C GLN A 222 -17.43 14.66 1.94
N LEU A 223 -17.27 13.35 2.15
CA LEU A 223 -17.64 12.32 1.15
C LEU A 223 -19.15 12.29 0.92
N LYS A 224 -19.59 11.75 -0.22
CA LYS A 224 -21.00 11.37 -0.40
C LYS A 224 -21.40 10.28 0.60
N PRO A 225 -22.64 10.26 1.11
CA PRO A 225 -23.11 9.14 1.95
C PRO A 225 -23.04 7.78 1.26
N SER A 226 -23.11 7.77 -0.07
CA SER A 226 -22.97 6.59 -0.93
C SER A 226 -21.51 6.22 -1.24
N ALA A 227 -20.53 6.97 -0.75
CA ALA A 227 -19.12 6.75 -1.09
C ALA A 227 -18.58 5.45 -0.50
N LEU A 228 -17.67 4.83 -1.23
CA LEU A 228 -16.91 3.66 -0.83
C LEU A 228 -15.45 4.07 -0.55
N VAL A 229 -14.84 3.50 0.47
CA VAL A 229 -13.45 3.77 0.85
C VAL A 229 -12.62 2.50 0.69
N VAL A 230 -11.49 2.59 0.00
CA VAL A 230 -10.51 1.49 -0.14
C VAL A 230 -9.17 1.97 0.38
N ASN A 231 -8.54 1.24 1.31
CA ASN A 231 -7.19 1.58 1.80
C ASN A 231 -6.22 0.42 1.55
N VAL A 232 -5.25 0.65 0.67
CA VAL A 232 -4.11 -0.24 0.37
C VAL A 232 -2.76 0.44 0.65
N GLY A 233 -2.79 1.60 1.31
CA GLY A 233 -1.59 2.37 1.67
C GLY A 233 -1.03 1.97 3.03
N ARG A 234 -1.45 2.69 4.09
CA ARG A 234 -1.10 2.39 5.49
C ARG A 234 -2.32 2.62 6.38
N GLY A 235 -2.54 1.74 7.35
CA GLY A 235 -3.67 1.83 8.27
C GLY A 235 -3.70 3.15 9.03
N THR A 236 -2.54 3.63 9.49
CA THR A 236 -2.41 4.91 10.20
C THR A 236 -2.82 6.16 9.41
N THR A 237 -3.11 6.03 8.11
CA THR A 237 -3.62 7.15 7.28
C THR A 237 -5.12 7.35 7.44
N VAL A 238 -5.82 6.42 8.07
CA VAL A 238 -7.24 6.47 8.38
C VAL A 238 -7.42 6.53 9.89
N ASP A 239 -8.32 7.37 10.36
CA ASP A 239 -8.87 7.31 11.71
C ASP A 239 -9.91 6.17 11.72
N GLU A 240 -9.52 5.01 12.26
CA GLU A 240 -10.36 3.80 12.23
C GLU A 240 -11.65 3.96 13.05
N ASP A 241 -11.60 4.68 14.17
CA ASP A 241 -12.79 4.94 15.00
C ASP A 241 -13.77 5.83 14.26
N ALA A 242 -13.27 6.87 13.59
CA ALA A 242 -14.09 7.74 12.76
C ALA A 242 -14.68 7.01 11.54
N LEU A 243 -13.88 6.14 10.88
CA LEU A 243 -14.37 5.32 9.77
C LEU A 243 -15.46 4.35 10.23
N LEU A 244 -15.26 3.66 11.35
CA LEU A 244 -16.23 2.76 11.94
C LEU A 244 -17.55 3.47 12.24
N ALA A 245 -17.48 4.65 12.88
CA ALA A 245 -18.65 5.47 13.17
C ALA A 245 -19.36 5.93 11.88
N ALA A 246 -18.60 6.30 10.84
CA ALA A 246 -19.13 6.72 9.54
C ALA A 246 -19.86 5.58 8.81
N VAL A 247 -19.30 4.36 8.83
CA VAL A 247 -19.95 3.18 8.23
C VAL A 247 -21.23 2.81 8.99
N ARG A 248 -21.18 2.78 10.33
CA ARG A 248 -22.36 2.45 11.18
C ARG A 248 -23.50 3.44 11.05
N SER A 249 -23.18 4.71 10.91
CA SER A 249 -24.19 5.76 10.73
C SER A 249 -24.70 5.89 9.29
N GLY A 250 -24.15 5.12 8.33
CA GLY A 250 -24.46 5.27 6.90
C GLY A 250 -23.88 6.55 6.28
N ARG A 251 -22.92 7.20 6.93
CA ARG A 251 -22.23 8.37 6.38
C ARG A 251 -21.27 7.99 5.25
N VAL A 252 -20.82 6.74 5.25
CA VAL A 252 -20.04 6.09 4.18
C VAL A 252 -20.69 4.72 3.94
N ALA A 253 -20.90 4.36 2.69
CA ALA A 253 -21.64 3.15 2.32
C ALA A 253 -20.87 1.86 2.62
N GLY A 254 -19.53 1.90 2.64
CA GLY A 254 -18.71 0.75 2.98
C GLY A 254 -17.21 1.04 2.83
N ALA A 255 -16.40 0.11 3.33
CA ALA A 255 -14.95 0.21 3.25
C ALA A 255 -14.29 -1.14 2.92
N ALA A 256 -13.12 -1.10 2.27
CA ALA A 256 -12.22 -2.25 2.10
C ALA A 256 -10.82 -1.87 2.58
N LEU A 257 -10.30 -2.62 3.54
CA LEU A 257 -9.06 -2.34 4.23
C LEU A 257 -8.08 -3.50 4.05
N ASP A 258 -7.00 -3.29 3.31
CA ASP A 258 -5.88 -4.23 3.29
C ASP A 258 -4.91 -3.97 4.45
N VAL A 259 -4.96 -2.77 5.02
CA VAL A 259 -4.09 -2.29 6.09
C VAL A 259 -4.91 -1.69 7.23
N THR A 260 -4.44 -1.91 8.48
CA THR A 260 -5.08 -1.41 9.70
C THR A 260 -4.06 -0.71 10.60
N VAL A 261 -4.54 0.08 11.58
CA VAL A 261 -3.65 0.83 12.50
C VAL A 261 -2.80 -0.11 13.33
N VAL A 262 -3.40 -1.22 13.80
CA VAL A 262 -2.71 -2.30 14.51
C VAL A 262 -2.73 -3.55 13.63
N GLU A 263 -1.55 -4.07 13.31
CA GLU A 263 -1.39 -5.29 12.53
C GLU A 263 -0.55 -6.33 13.28
N PRO A 264 -1.04 -7.58 13.40
CA PRO A 264 -2.34 -8.10 12.95
C PRO A 264 -3.52 -7.42 13.65
N LEU A 265 -4.65 -7.22 12.92
CA LEU A 265 -5.86 -6.66 13.50
C LEU A 265 -6.35 -7.52 14.66
N PRO A 266 -6.50 -6.96 15.87
CA PRO A 266 -6.92 -7.73 17.05
C PRO A 266 -8.25 -8.44 16.83
N PRO A 267 -8.42 -9.69 17.36
CA PRO A 267 -9.69 -10.42 17.27
C PRO A 267 -10.88 -9.68 17.89
N SER A 268 -10.62 -8.75 18.80
CA SER A 268 -11.63 -7.92 19.46
C SER A 268 -12.01 -6.66 18.66
N SER A 269 -11.39 -6.43 17.51
CA SER A 269 -11.73 -5.25 16.71
C SER A 269 -13.17 -5.32 16.19
N PRO A 270 -13.96 -4.26 16.40
CA PRO A 270 -15.34 -4.22 15.89
C PRO A 270 -15.42 -4.15 14.37
N LEU A 271 -14.33 -3.88 13.66
CA LEU A 271 -14.28 -3.88 12.19
C LEU A 271 -14.60 -5.26 11.60
N TRP A 272 -14.31 -6.38 12.33
CA TRP A 272 -14.62 -7.73 11.87
C TRP A 272 -16.12 -8.00 11.69
N ASP A 273 -16.94 -7.34 12.50
CA ASP A 273 -18.38 -7.57 12.55
C ASP A 273 -19.16 -6.61 11.63
N GLU A 274 -18.50 -5.64 11.01
CA GLU A 274 -19.17 -4.66 10.16
C GLU A 274 -19.51 -5.25 8.79
N PRO A 275 -20.80 -5.34 8.46
CA PRO A 275 -21.25 -6.02 7.25
C PRO A 275 -20.82 -5.33 5.94
N ASN A 276 -20.53 -4.04 5.99
CA ASN A 276 -20.09 -3.23 4.86
C ASN A 276 -18.57 -2.98 4.88
N VAL A 277 -17.82 -3.71 5.69
CA VAL A 277 -16.35 -3.66 5.72
C VAL A 277 -15.76 -4.97 5.22
N LEU A 278 -14.86 -4.88 4.25
CA LEU A 278 -14.06 -5.99 3.75
C LEU A 278 -12.63 -5.83 4.25
N ILE A 279 -12.05 -6.87 4.84
CA ILE A 279 -10.69 -6.84 5.38
C ILE A 279 -9.84 -7.89 4.69
N THR A 280 -8.63 -7.50 4.25
CA THR A 280 -7.59 -8.41 3.81
C THR A 280 -6.33 -8.17 4.66
N PRO A 281 -5.53 -9.22 4.99
CA PRO A 281 -4.49 -9.12 6.01
C PRO A 281 -3.15 -8.63 5.44
N HIS A 282 -3.09 -7.40 4.93
CA HIS A 282 -1.92 -6.73 4.36
C HIS A 282 -1.22 -7.59 3.28
N VAL A 283 -1.99 -8.06 2.31
CA VAL A 283 -1.54 -8.99 1.26
C VAL A 283 -1.48 -8.37 -0.13
N ALA A 284 -1.78 -7.07 -0.27
CA ALA A 284 -1.79 -6.39 -1.56
C ALA A 284 -0.43 -6.42 -2.26
N SER A 285 0.68 -6.36 -1.52
CA SER A 285 2.00 -6.18 -2.11
C SER A 285 2.57 -7.45 -2.76
N GLY A 286 2.17 -8.63 -2.31
CA GLY A 286 2.72 -9.89 -2.79
C GLY A 286 4.25 -9.95 -2.73
N ARG A 287 4.86 -10.78 -3.58
CA ARG A 287 6.33 -10.90 -3.70
C ARG A 287 6.90 -9.69 -4.48
N PRO A 288 8.03 -9.08 -4.03
CA PRO A 288 8.68 -8.00 -4.78
C PRO A 288 9.12 -8.49 -6.17
N GLN A 289 8.69 -7.76 -7.21
CA GLN A 289 8.97 -8.08 -8.60
C GLN A 289 10.25 -7.39 -9.05
N GLN A 290 11.14 -8.10 -9.78
CA GLN A 290 12.42 -7.57 -10.30
C GLN A 290 13.34 -6.99 -9.20
N ALA A 291 13.28 -7.54 -7.98
CA ALA A 291 14.13 -7.08 -6.88
C ALA A 291 15.62 -7.36 -7.14
N ASP A 292 15.94 -8.44 -7.82
CA ASP A 292 17.28 -8.76 -8.32
C ASP A 292 17.88 -7.60 -9.13
N ARG A 293 17.13 -7.06 -10.10
CA ARG A 293 17.57 -5.94 -10.94
C ARG A 293 17.78 -4.65 -10.16
N LEU A 294 16.91 -4.36 -9.17
CA LEU A 294 17.08 -3.19 -8.30
C LEU A 294 18.34 -3.33 -7.44
N ILE A 295 18.59 -4.52 -6.89
CA ILE A 295 19.78 -4.80 -6.08
C ILE A 295 21.04 -4.67 -6.96
N GLU A 296 21.05 -5.30 -8.15
CA GLU A 296 22.15 -5.21 -9.12
C GLU A 296 22.48 -3.76 -9.47
N HIS A 297 21.45 -2.98 -9.82
CA HIS A 297 21.60 -1.55 -10.15
C HIS A 297 22.23 -0.76 -8.98
N ASN A 298 21.69 -0.91 -7.77
CA ASN A 298 22.17 -0.16 -6.62
C ASN A 298 23.57 -0.62 -6.16
N VAL A 299 23.91 -1.89 -6.36
CA VAL A 299 25.28 -2.39 -6.14
C VAL A 299 26.26 -1.82 -7.16
N ALA A 300 25.89 -1.71 -8.43
CA ALA A 300 26.69 -1.05 -9.47
C ALA A 300 26.87 0.46 -9.15
N ALA A 301 25.81 1.14 -8.71
CA ALA A 301 25.86 2.54 -8.31
C ALA A 301 26.79 2.79 -7.11
N LEU A 302 26.88 1.86 -6.16
CA LEU A 302 27.88 1.95 -5.07
C LEU A 302 29.34 1.92 -5.58
N ARG A 303 29.58 1.34 -6.75
CA ARG A 303 30.89 1.28 -7.41
C ARG A 303 31.18 2.50 -8.30
N GLY A 304 30.23 3.44 -8.39
CA GLY A 304 30.33 4.63 -9.23
C GLY A 304 29.71 4.48 -10.63
N GLU A 305 28.92 3.43 -10.85
CA GLU A 305 28.25 3.14 -12.11
C GLU A 305 26.82 3.70 -12.11
N GLY A 306 26.66 5.01 -11.98
CA GLY A 306 25.37 5.70 -11.95
C GLY A 306 24.87 6.09 -10.57
N ASP A 307 23.59 6.45 -10.47
CA ASP A 307 22.95 6.92 -9.25
C ASP A 307 22.16 5.81 -8.55
N LEU A 308 22.10 5.87 -7.22
CA LEU A 308 21.25 4.96 -6.44
C LEU A 308 19.77 5.25 -6.69
N LEU A 309 19.01 4.20 -6.97
CA LEU A 309 17.55 4.27 -7.08
C LEU A 309 16.89 4.18 -5.71
N ASN A 310 15.76 4.86 -5.57
CA ASN A 310 14.88 4.82 -4.39
C ASN A 310 15.59 5.18 -3.07
N LEU A 311 16.63 6.02 -3.15
CA LEU A 311 17.36 6.51 -1.99
C LEU A 311 16.42 7.33 -1.08
N LEU A 312 16.48 7.06 0.21
CA LEU A 312 15.69 7.79 1.21
C LEU A 312 16.40 9.09 1.59
N ALA A 313 15.66 10.20 1.59
CA ALA A 313 16.12 11.42 2.23
C ALA A 313 16.13 11.21 3.76
N ARG A 314 17.23 11.57 4.40
CA ARG A 314 17.37 11.56 5.86
C ARG A 314 17.18 12.95 6.43
#